data_185312a37d43e4e2e708ea2fe03509f3
#
_entry.id   185312a37d43e4e2e708ea2fe03509f3
#
_cell.length_a   1.000
_cell.length_b   1.000
_cell.length_c   1.000
_cell.angle_alpha   90.00
_cell.angle_beta   90.00
_cell.angle_gamma   90.00
#
_symmetry.space_group_name_H-M   'P 1'
#
loop_
_entity.id
_entity.type
_entity.pdbx_description
1 polymer ?
#
loop_
_entity_poly.entity_id
_entity_poly.type
_entity_poly.pdbx_seq_one_letter_code
_entity_poly.pdbx_strand_id
1 'polypeptide(L)'
;MSASLPALPLDTTSRRQRHWRGLPRWGAALVLVAAAAYAGHEIALEAGVSRLREAAEHRLDMMASGLDADLARFDYLPALLEMTPAVAALLDNPADPQLRAAANRYLNGVNATVGAEMLYVLDRSGTSVAASDWDRPGTTIGQDLSFRPYVSDAVAHGRGHFYGVGITSGKPGYYLSYALGRGQVLRGVAAVKINIEEVESGWRKLPGDVLLIDERGVVILSTRAEWKYRPFAPLDAAQRAEVLRTRPYGEAPLEPLRWTRLQPLAKDTDVVSLEGSALLASTRPLPRATWRLMALDDLAPTRAAARYAAITASLAMSVLLLIAVTLWQRRRAVRQKLASQAALQAAYDSLESTVVARTAELRAAQSDLVHAGKMGVLGQMSAGMVHELNQPLTALRTLSDSAGVLLDHERIDDARVNLQRITGMVDRLARLTSRLKAFAHKSDLPAQPVPLLRSISDAQALLGSELQQYGVRVEIEVWPTDLAVMADEATMSSVLVNLMRNAIDAMQAAPDRVLSVTARVEGGRATLTVADTGPGIRADILPRLFEPFVSSKPAGSGLGLGLVISAQLVRAFDGTLQASNRDEGGASFVVNLPAAPLKVPPEHG
;
A
#
# COMPACT_ATOMS: atom_id res chain seq x y z
N MET A 1 25.42 38.40 -40.38
CA MET A 1 26.12 37.31 -39.66
C MET A 1 25.09 36.57 -38.87
N SER A 2 24.67 35.43 -39.39
CA SER A 2 23.61 34.55 -38.83
C SER A 2 24.23 33.63 -37.81
N ALA A 3 23.80 33.70 -36.57
CA ALA A 3 24.19 32.77 -35.53
C ALA A 3 23.14 31.64 -35.46
N SER A 4 23.52 30.45 -35.90
CA SER A 4 22.75 29.22 -35.82
C SER A 4 22.77 28.65 -34.38
N LEU A 5 21.58 28.43 -33.83
CA LEU A 5 21.37 27.69 -32.57
C LEU A 5 21.66 26.19 -32.78
N PRO A 6 22.32 25.50 -31.86
CA PRO A 6 22.50 24.05 -31.97
C PRO A 6 21.19 23.31 -31.61
N ALA A 7 20.80 22.36 -32.47
CA ALA A 7 19.70 21.45 -32.25
C ALA A 7 20.02 20.46 -31.09
N LEU A 8 19.11 20.34 -30.13
CA LEU A 8 19.12 19.33 -29.09
C LEU A 8 18.83 17.93 -29.71
N PRO A 9 19.62 16.89 -29.43
CA PRO A 9 19.32 15.53 -29.90
C PRO A 9 18.12 14.97 -29.15
N LEU A 10 17.06 14.62 -29.89
CA LEU A 10 15.93 13.85 -29.38
C LEU A 10 16.41 12.42 -29.10
N ASP A 11 16.58 12.08 -27.83
CA ASP A 11 16.92 10.74 -27.36
C ASP A 11 15.70 9.80 -27.50
N THR A 12 15.58 9.19 -28.70
CA THR A 12 14.53 8.21 -29.04
C THR A 12 14.85 6.80 -28.53
N THR A 13 16.02 6.55 -27.93
CA THR A 13 16.48 5.22 -27.51
C THR A 13 15.95 4.77 -26.15
N SER A 14 15.45 5.69 -25.31
CA SER A 14 15.02 5.36 -23.94
C SER A 14 13.66 4.67 -23.83
N ARG A 15 12.78 4.78 -24.84
CA ARG A 15 11.44 4.15 -24.81
C ARG A 15 11.44 2.66 -25.13
N ARG A 16 12.31 2.17 -26.03
CA ARG A 16 12.35 0.74 -26.40
C ARG A 16 12.94 -0.17 -25.31
N GLN A 17 13.87 0.29 -24.50
CA GLN A 17 14.47 -0.55 -23.44
C GLN A 17 13.57 -0.79 -22.23
N ARG A 18 12.52 -0.03 -22.02
CA ARG A 18 11.57 -0.24 -20.90
C ARG A 18 10.63 -1.42 -21.10
N HIS A 19 10.26 -1.77 -22.33
CA HIS A 19 9.35 -2.88 -22.61
C HIS A 19 9.99 -4.27 -22.39
N TRP A 20 11.29 -4.44 -22.61
CA TRP A 20 11.97 -5.74 -22.49
C TRP A 20 12.27 -6.18 -21.04
N ARG A 21 12.28 -5.27 -20.09
CA ARG A 21 12.48 -5.60 -18.65
C ARG A 21 11.25 -6.18 -17.95
N GLY A 22 10.09 -6.13 -18.57
CA GLY A 22 8.84 -6.69 -18.03
C GLY A 22 8.60 -8.16 -18.41
N LEU A 23 9.05 -8.59 -19.61
CA LEU A 23 8.80 -9.94 -20.14
C LEU A 23 9.24 -11.09 -19.18
N PRO A 24 10.44 -11.09 -18.58
CA PRO A 24 10.83 -12.20 -17.72
C PRO A 24 10.01 -12.30 -16.44
N ARG A 25 9.43 -11.20 -15.97
CA ARG A 25 8.58 -11.19 -14.75
C ARG A 25 7.19 -11.76 -14.98
N TRP A 26 6.58 -11.49 -16.12
CA TRP A 26 5.30 -12.07 -16.51
C TRP A 26 5.45 -13.56 -16.80
N GLY A 27 6.56 -13.99 -17.41
CA GLY A 27 6.92 -15.38 -17.59
C GLY A 27 7.02 -16.13 -16.24
N ALA A 28 7.73 -15.57 -15.28
CA ALA A 28 7.85 -16.15 -13.94
C ALA A 28 6.48 -16.23 -13.21
N ALA A 29 5.65 -15.22 -13.31
CA ALA A 29 4.30 -15.25 -12.73
C ALA A 29 3.42 -16.35 -13.36
N LEU A 30 3.47 -16.50 -14.67
CA LEU A 30 2.72 -17.55 -15.38
C LEU A 30 3.21 -18.95 -14.98
N VAL A 31 4.51 -19.15 -14.83
CA VAL A 31 5.10 -20.41 -14.34
C VAL A 31 4.62 -20.72 -12.92
N LEU A 32 4.58 -19.73 -12.01
CA LEU A 32 4.10 -19.92 -10.64
C LEU A 32 2.62 -20.31 -10.62
N VAL A 33 1.78 -19.67 -11.42
CA VAL A 33 0.36 -20.00 -11.54
C VAL A 33 0.16 -21.42 -12.11
N ALA A 34 0.93 -21.78 -13.15
CA ALA A 34 0.88 -23.12 -13.73
C ALA A 34 1.36 -24.19 -12.74
N ALA A 35 2.43 -23.91 -12.00
CA ALA A 35 2.93 -24.81 -10.96
C ALA A 35 1.92 -25.00 -9.82
N ALA A 36 1.25 -23.93 -9.39
CA ALA A 36 0.20 -24.01 -8.39
C ALA A 36 -1.02 -24.82 -8.88
N ALA A 37 -1.43 -24.63 -10.14
CA ALA A 37 -2.49 -25.41 -10.75
C ALA A 37 -2.13 -26.90 -10.82
N TYR A 38 -0.91 -27.22 -11.28
CA TYR A 38 -0.40 -28.59 -11.35
C TYR A 38 -0.34 -29.22 -9.96
N ALA A 39 0.27 -28.55 -8.98
CA ALA A 39 0.37 -29.07 -7.63
C ALA A 39 -1.04 -29.29 -7.00
N GLY A 40 -1.96 -28.33 -7.17
CA GLY A 40 -3.34 -28.47 -6.71
C GLY A 40 -4.06 -29.66 -7.35
N HIS A 41 -3.84 -29.90 -8.66
CA HIS A 41 -4.38 -31.06 -9.38
C HIS A 41 -3.85 -32.39 -8.80
N GLU A 42 -2.52 -32.52 -8.72
CA GLU A 42 -1.89 -33.77 -8.27
C GLU A 42 -2.24 -34.12 -6.83
N ILE A 43 -2.16 -33.13 -5.93
CA ILE A 43 -2.52 -33.33 -4.51
C ILE A 43 -3.98 -33.77 -4.36
N ALA A 44 -4.90 -33.11 -5.08
CA ALA A 44 -6.33 -33.46 -5.00
C ALA A 44 -6.63 -34.81 -5.64
N LEU A 45 -5.96 -35.15 -6.74
CA LEU A 45 -6.11 -36.44 -7.42
C LEU A 45 -5.59 -37.57 -6.54
N GLU A 46 -4.38 -37.46 -6.02
CA GLU A 46 -3.78 -38.45 -5.14
C GLU A 46 -4.61 -38.67 -3.87
N ALA A 47 -5.01 -37.57 -3.20
CA ALA A 47 -5.88 -37.65 -2.03
C ALA A 47 -7.25 -38.25 -2.34
N GLY A 48 -7.81 -37.96 -3.52
CA GLY A 48 -9.08 -38.52 -3.96
C GLY A 48 -8.99 -40.02 -4.26
N VAL A 49 -7.96 -40.46 -4.97
CA VAL A 49 -7.68 -41.86 -5.26
C VAL A 49 -7.40 -42.65 -3.99
N SER A 50 -6.62 -42.10 -3.06
CA SER A 50 -6.35 -42.75 -1.75
C SER A 50 -7.63 -42.98 -0.96
N ARG A 51 -8.52 -41.99 -0.89
CA ARG A 51 -9.83 -42.15 -0.21
C ARG A 51 -10.73 -43.19 -0.87
N LEU A 52 -10.77 -43.19 -2.21
CA LEU A 52 -11.54 -44.22 -2.94
C LEU A 52 -10.99 -45.61 -2.66
N ARG A 53 -9.67 -45.78 -2.68
CA ARG A 53 -9.01 -47.05 -2.37
C ARG A 53 -9.30 -47.51 -0.96
N GLU A 54 -9.14 -46.69 0.05
CA GLU A 54 -9.43 -47.03 1.45
C GLU A 54 -10.90 -47.43 1.65
N ALA A 55 -11.82 -46.68 1.00
CA ALA A 55 -13.24 -47.00 1.05
C ALA A 55 -13.55 -48.33 0.35
N ALA A 56 -12.91 -48.62 -0.80
CA ALA A 56 -13.05 -49.87 -1.53
C ALA A 56 -12.48 -51.05 -0.71
N GLU A 57 -11.28 -50.92 -0.13
CA GLU A 57 -10.66 -51.95 0.72
C GLU A 57 -11.57 -52.29 1.91
N HIS A 58 -12.04 -51.27 2.64
CA HIS A 58 -12.96 -51.49 3.76
C HIS A 58 -14.27 -52.17 3.35
N ARG A 59 -14.87 -51.75 2.23
CA ARG A 59 -16.07 -52.35 1.65
C ARG A 59 -15.82 -53.80 1.25
N LEU A 60 -14.69 -54.08 0.57
CA LEU A 60 -14.32 -55.44 0.19
C LEU A 60 -14.06 -56.36 1.40
N ASP A 61 -13.44 -55.85 2.46
CA ASP A 61 -13.19 -56.61 3.69
C ASP A 61 -14.51 -57.01 4.38
N MET A 62 -15.46 -56.08 4.45
CA MET A 62 -16.79 -56.39 5.01
C MET A 62 -17.52 -57.40 4.16
N MET A 63 -17.49 -57.26 2.83
CA MET A 63 -18.17 -58.18 1.91
C MET A 63 -17.53 -59.57 1.88
N ALA A 64 -16.19 -59.62 1.87
CA ALA A 64 -15.45 -60.88 1.94
C ALA A 64 -15.73 -61.63 3.24
N SER A 65 -15.72 -60.94 4.37
CA SER A 65 -16.01 -61.53 5.68
C SER A 65 -17.46 -61.99 5.76
N GLY A 66 -18.41 -61.18 5.24
CA GLY A 66 -19.84 -61.57 5.19
C GLY A 66 -20.06 -62.81 4.35
N LEU A 67 -19.53 -62.82 3.11
CA LEU A 67 -19.66 -63.98 2.21
C LEU A 67 -18.99 -65.24 2.79
N ASP A 68 -17.77 -65.09 3.37
CA ASP A 68 -17.07 -66.22 4.01
C ASP A 68 -17.88 -66.79 5.20
N ALA A 69 -18.48 -65.91 6.02
CA ALA A 69 -19.35 -66.33 7.13
C ALA A 69 -20.62 -67.07 6.63
N ASP A 70 -21.25 -66.53 5.58
CA ASP A 70 -22.44 -67.17 4.96
C ASP A 70 -22.11 -68.56 4.42
N LEU A 71 -20.97 -68.69 3.72
CA LEU A 71 -20.53 -70.00 3.23
C LEU A 71 -20.12 -70.94 4.36
N ALA A 72 -19.41 -70.44 5.40
CA ALA A 72 -18.98 -71.23 6.53
C ALA A 72 -20.14 -71.82 7.35
N ARG A 73 -21.26 -71.11 7.44
CA ARG A 73 -22.46 -71.50 8.14
C ARG A 73 -22.99 -72.88 7.67
N PHE A 74 -22.78 -73.26 6.42
CA PHE A 74 -23.28 -74.45 5.81
C PHE A 74 -22.23 -75.56 5.62
N ASP A 75 -20.92 -75.26 5.90
CA ASP A 75 -19.82 -76.18 5.54
C ASP A 75 -19.86 -77.54 6.28
N TYR A 76 -20.39 -77.55 7.47
CA TYR A 76 -20.49 -78.79 8.27
C TYR A 76 -21.74 -79.62 7.96
N LEU A 77 -22.79 -79.09 7.29
CA LEU A 77 -24.08 -79.71 7.11
C LEU A 77 -24.01 -81.01 6.30
N PRO A 78 -23.35 -81.10 5.14
CA PRO A 78 -23.28 -82.36 4.41
C PRO A 78 -22.65 -83.49 5.22
N ALA A 79 -21.64 -83.16 6.08
CA ALA A 79 -20.99 -84.17 6.93
C ALA A 79 -21.90 -84.69 8.05
N LEU A 80 -22.78 -83.82 8.59
CA LEU A 80 -23.74 -84.26 9.62
C LEU A 80 -24.76 -85.26 9.08
N LEU A 81 -25.03 -85.27 7.80
CA LEU A 81 -25.95 -86.23 7.16
C LEU A 81 -25.41 -87.68 7.21
N GLU A 82 -24.07 -87.86 7.40
CA GLU A 82 -23.48 -89.16 7.58
C GLU A 82 -24.01 -89.92 8.84
N MET A 83 -24.30 -89.17 9.89
CA MET A 83 -24.76 -89.68 11.16
C MET A 83 -26.28 -89.93 11.18
N THR A 84 -26.97 -89.70 10.11
CA THR A 84 -28.41 -89.75 10.04
C THR A 84 -28.92 -91.18 9.65
N PRO A 85 -29.64 -91.88 10.51
CA PRO A 85 -30.10 -93.22 10.21
C PRO A 85 -31.00 -93.36 8.98
N ALA A 86 -31.84 -92.33 8.75
CA ALA A 86 -32.74 -92.32 7.58
C ALA A 86 -31.95 -92.20 6.25
N VAL A 87 -30.84 -91.40 6.21
CA VAL A 87 -30.00 -91.30 5.04
C VAL A 87 -29.16 -92.58 4.84
N ALA A 88 -28.61 -93.11 5.93
CA ALA A 88 -27.82 -94.32 5.87
C ALA A 88 -28.66 -95.53 5.34
N ALA A 89 -29.87 -95.71 5.88
CA ALA A 89 -30.79 -96.81 5.42
C ALA A 89 -31.18 -96.65 3.92
N LEU A 90 -31.43 -95.43 3.48
CA LEU A 90 -31.74 -95.19 2.04
C LEU A 90 -30.56 -95.52 1.14
N LEU A 91 -29.29 -95.14 1.56
CA LEU A 91 -28.10 -95.44 0.78
C LEU A 91 -27.77 -96.94 0.71
N ASP A 92 -28.24 -97.74 1.69
CA ASP A 92 -28.11 -99.20 1.67
C ASP A 92 -29.19 -99.85 0.75
N ASN A 93 -30.38 -99.25 0.58
CA ASN A 93 -31.42 -99.69 -0.33
C ASN A 93 -32.09 -98.48 -1.05
N PRO A 94 -31.46 -97.87 -2.05
CA PRO A 94 -31.92 -96.64 -2.77
C PRO A 94 -33.28 -96.84 -3.51
N ALA A 95 -33.66 -98.08 -3.78
CA ALA A 95 -34.89 -98.38 -4.48
C ALA A 95 -36.15 -98.40 -3.59
N ASP A 96 -35.99 -98.41 -2.26
CA ASP A 96 -37.11 -98.46 -1.32
C ASP A 96 -37.83 -97.08 -1.22
N PRO A 97 -39.14 -97.03 -1.61
CA PRO A 97 -39.89 -95.77 -1.57
C PRO A 97 -40.15 -95.25 -0.14
N GLN A 98 -40.24 -96.17 0.87
CA GLN A 98 -40.47 -95.76 2.27
C GLN A 98 -39.22 -95.11 2.89
N LEU A 99 -38.08 -95.72 2.64
CA LEU A 99 -36.79 -95.12 3.05
C LEU A 99 -36.54 -93.78 2.37
N ARG A 100 -36.85 -93.67 1.09
CA ARG A 100 -36.79 -92.43 0.37
C ARG A 100 -37.73 -91.38 0.96
N ALA A 101 -38.95 -91.70 1.26
CA ALA A 101 -39.92 -90.80 1.86
C ALA A 101 -39.45 -90.33 3.28
N ALA A 102 -38.86 -91.26 4.05
CA ALA A 102 -38.31 -90.92 5.36
C ALA A 102 -37.08 -89.94 5.27
N ALA A 103 -36.16 -90.23 4.36
CA ALA A 103 -35.03 -89.36 4.09
C ALA A 103 -35.45 -87.99 3.58
N ASN A 104 -36.39 -87.94 2.64
CA ASN A 104 -36.91 -86.66 2.13
C ASN A 104 -37.52 -85.77 3.22
N ARG A 105 -38.41 -86.38 4.09
CA ARG A 105 -38.98 -85.62 5.23
C ARG A 105 -37.92 -85.12 6.19
N TYR A 106 -36.91 -85.97 6.47
CA TYR A 106 -35.80 -85.54 7.32
C TYR A 106 -35.03 -84.37 6.69
N LEU A 107 -34.61 -84.48 5.43
CA LEU A 107 -33.88 -83.40 4.69
C LEU A 107 -34.70 -82.13 4.61
N ASN A 108 -36.01 -82.22 4.37
CA ASN A 108 -36.90 -81.07 4.37
C ASN A 108 -37.01 -80.41 5.73
N GLY A 109 -37.14 -81.16 6.83
CA GLY A 109 -37.16 -80.64 8.19
C GLY A 109 -35.87 -79.96 8.57
N VAL A 110 -34.71 -80.55 8.26
CA VAL A 110 -33.39 -79.89 8.45
C VAL A 110 -33.29 -78.64 7.62
N ASN A 111 -33.65 -78.68 6.38
CA ASN A 111 -33.57 -77.53 5.45
C ASN A 111 -34.42 -76.35 5.94
N ALA A 112 -35.65 -76.64 6.41
CA ALA A 112 -36.54 -75.63 6.98
C ALA A 112 -35.91 -74.89 8.23
N THR A 113 -35.09 -75.60 8.99
CA THR A 113 -34.37 -75.00 10.16
C THR A 113 -33.12 -74.25 9.78
N VAL A 114 -32.39 -74.79 8.78
CA VAL A 114 -31.07 -74.26 8.40
C VAL A 114 -31.14 -73.14 7.40
N GLY A 115 -32.16 -73.15 6.55
CA GLY A 115 -32.41 -72.13 5.51
C GLY A 115 -31.47 -72.24 4.30
N ALA A 116 -30.95 -73.41 3.98
CA ALA A 116 -30.27 -73.64 2.70
C ALA A 116 -31.26 -73.64 1.55
N GLU A 117 -30.80 -73.39 0.32
CA GLU A 117 -31.71 -73.53 -0.86
C GLU A 117 -32.20 -74.97 -1.01
N MET A 118 -31.28 -75.96 -0.84
CA MET A 118 -31.60 -77.36 -0.97
C MET A 118 -30.57 -78.27 -0.31
N LEU A 119 -31.03 -79.36 0.32
CA LEU A 119 -30.18 -80.44 0.75
C LEU A 119 -30.60 -81.71 -0.06
N TYR A 120 -29.61 -82.46 -0.49
CA TYR A 120 -29.89 -83.70 -1.21
C TYR A 120 -28.77 -84.74 -1.03
N VAL A 121 -29.08 -85.95 -1.29
CA VAL A 121 -28.22 -87.12 -1.19
C VAL A 121 -28.13 -87.84 -2.52
N LEU A 122 -26.91 -88.13 -2.92
CA LEU A 122 -26.60 -88.91 -4.14
C LEU A 122 -26.17 -90.33 -3.77
N ASP A 123 -26.48 -91.27 -4.56
CA ASP A 123 -25.96 -92.65 -4.46
C ASP A 123 -24.51 -92.74 -5.00
N ARG A 124 -23.94 -93.95 -5.04
CA ARG A 124 -22.58 -94.21 -5.54
C ARG A 124 -22.38 -93.86 -7.01
N SER A 125 -23.43 -93.87 -7.79
CA SER A 125 -23.40 -93.49 -9.21
C SER A 125 -23.43 -92.02 -9.45
N GLY A 126 -23.70 -91.21 -8.40
CA GLY A 126 -23.89 -89.75 -8.51
C GLY A 126 -25.34 -89.37 -8.84
N THR A 127 -26.28 -90.31 -8.76
CA THR A 127 -27.71 -90.07 -8.98
C THR A 127 -28.39 -89.60 -7.70
N SER A 128 -29.15 -88.53 -7.76
CA SER A 128 -29.87 -87.99 -6.61
C SER A 128 -30.99 -88.92 -6.18
N VAL A 129 -30.93 -89.46 -4.95
CA VAL A 129 -31.87 -90.41 -4.41
C VAL A 129 -32.88 -89.85 -3.39
N ALA A 130 -32.50 -88.74 -2.74
CA ALA A 130 -33.33 -87.96 -1.82
C ALA A 130 -33.01 -86.48 -1.86
N ALA A 131 -34.04 -85.64 -1.66
CA ALA A 131 -33.85 -84.17 -1.63
C ALA A 131 -34.87 -83.49 -0.71
N SER A 132 -34.47 -82.29 -0.15
CA SER A 132 -35.37 -81.50 0.67
C SER A 132 -36.51 -80.81 -0.09
N ASP A 133 -36.39 -80.69 -1.41
CA ASP A 133 -37.41 -80.19 -2.35
C ASP A 133 -38.17 -81.21 -3.10
N TRP A 134 -38.25 -82.47 -2.55
CA TRP A 134 -38.79 -83.63 -3.17
C TRP A 134 -40.26 -83.51 -3.67
N ASP A 135 -41.00 -82.52 -3.07
CA ASP A 135 -42.42 -82.25 -3.35
C ASP A 135 -42.58 -81.08 -4.34
N ARG A 136 -41.50 -80.49 -4.86
CA ARG A 136 -41.54 -79.35 -5.77
C ARG A 136 -41.31 -79.75 -7.23
N PRO A 137 -41.95 -79.03 -8.16
CA PRO A 137 -41.63 -79.20 -9.58
C PRO A 137 -40.12 -78.87 -9.80
N GLY A 138 -39.45 -79.76 -10.53
CA GLY A 138 -38.02 -79.59 -10.82
C GLY A 138 -37.09 -80.08 -9.72
N THR A 139 -37.54 -80.94 -8.82
CA THR A 139 -36.69 -81.65 -7.86
C THR A 139 -35.49 -82.30 -8.53
N THR A 140 -34.38 -82.40 -7.81
CA THR A 140 -33.16 -83.07 -8.28
C THR A 140 -33.21 -84.58 -8.22
N ILE A 141 -34.23 -85.17 -7.59
CA ILE A 141 -34.36 -86.64 -7.47
C ILE A 141 -34.38 -87.29 -8.86
N GLY A 142 -33.55 -88.32 -9.02
CA GLY A 142 -33.40 -89.05 -10.29
C GLY A 142 -32.41 -88.39 -11.29
N GLN A 143 -31.86 -87.21 -11.00
CA GLN A 143 -30.85 -86.53 -11.84
C GLN A 143 -29.48 -87.14 -11.63
N ASP A 144 -28.78 -87.44 -12.72
CA ASP A 144 -27.37 -87.77 -12.69
C ASP A 144 -26.49 -86.45 -12.55
N LEU A 145 -25.83 -86.35 -11.45
CA LEU A 145 -24.95 -85.19 -11.09
C LEU A 145 -23.47 -85.59 -11.01
N SER A 146 -23.13 -86.81 -11.45
CA SER A 146 -21.76 -87.36 -11.39
C SER A 146 -20.72 -86.51 -12.10
N PHE A 147 -21.10 -85.73 -13.13
CA PHE A 147 -20.27 -84.86 -13.91
C PHE A 147 -19.91 -83.51 -13.20
N ARG A 148 -20.58 -83.24 -12.10
CA ARG A 148 -20.38 -82.04 -11.33
C ARG A 148 -19.11 -82.14 -10.47
N PRO A 149 -18.20 -81.12 -10.46
CA PRO A 149 -16.97 -81.16 -9.71
C PRO A 149 -17.16 -81.44 -8.21
N TYR A 150 -18.16 -80.84 -7.58
CA TYR A 150 -18.39 -81.08 -6.15
C TYR A 150 -18.68 -82.58 -5.84
N VAL A 151 -19.19 -83.33 -6.77
CA VAL A 151 -19.45 -84.82 -6.59
C VAL A 151 -18.08 -85.53 -6.72
N SER A 152 -17.39 -85.36 -7.83
CA SER A 152 -16.09 -85.99 -8.06
C SER A 152 -15.04 -85.60 -6.96
N ASP A 153 -15.01 -84.35 -6.49
CA ASP A 153 -14.10 -83.91 -5.45
C ASP A 153 -14.44 -84.53 -4.08
N ALA A 154 -15.75 -84.64 -3.76
CA ALA A 154 -16.15 -85.33 -2.55
C ALA A 154 -15.75 -86.82 -2.59
N VAL A 155 -15.92 -87.51 -3.70
CA VAL A 155 -15.49 -88.90 -3.89
C VAL A 155 -13.97 -89.02 -3.75
N ALA A 156 -13.18 -88.11 -4.35
CA ALA A 156 -11.71 -88.15 -4.35
C ALA A 156 -11.06 -87.70 -3.05
N HIS A 157 -11.60 -86.62 -2.44
CA HIS A 157 -10.98 -85.93 -1.32
C HIS A 157 -11.82 -85.91 -0.03
N GLY A 158 -12.98 -86.50 -0.05
CA GLY A 158 -13.93 -86.51 1.08
C GLY A 158 -14.84 -85.29 1.15
N ARG A 159 -14.48 -84.21 0.52
CA ARG A 159 -15.25 -82.97 0.45
C ARG A 159 -15.12 -82.37 -0.93
N GLY A 160 -16.15 -81.69 -1.36
CA GLY A 160 -16.16 -80.96 -2.60
C GLY A 160 -16.92 -79.63 -2.47
N HIS A 161 -16.53 -78.68 -3.27
CA HIS A 161 -17.23 -77.40 -3.39
C HIS A 161 -17.26 -76.96 -4.85
N PHE A 162 -18.33 -76.28 -5.23
CA PHE A 162 -18.49 -75.85 -6.61
C PHE A 162 -19.51 -74.74 -6.71
N TYR A 163 -19.18 -73.74 -7.54
CA TYR A 163 -20.17 -72.77 -8.01
C TYR A 163 -20.78 -73.25 -9.29
N GLY A 164 -22.09 -73.15 -9.36
CA GLY A 164 -22.72 -73.46 -10.64
C GLY A 164 -24.22 -73.14 -10.68
N VAL A 165 -24.73 -72.99 -11.90
CA VAL A 165 -26.15 -72.82 -12.15
C VAL A 165 -26.79 -74.18 -12.01
N GLY A 166 -27.88 -74.29 -11.21
CA GLY A 166 -28.62 -75.50 -11.00
C GLY A 166 -29.29 -75.94 -12.27
N ILE A 167 -29.18 -77.28 -12.60
CA ILE A 167 -29.72 -77.84 -13.84
C ILE A 167 -31.24 -77.76 -13.84
N THR A 168 -31.87 -78.00 -12.71
CA THR A 168 -33.32 -78.03 -12.57
C THR A 168 -33.90 -76.67 -12.21
N SER A 169 -33.18 -75.89 -11.34
CA SER A 169 -33.66 -74.57 -10.85
C SER A 169 -33.34 -73.44 -11.79
N GLY A 170 -32.32 -73.58 -12.67
CA GLY A 170 -31.78 -72.49 -13.46
C GLY A 170 -31.10 -71.34 -12.62
N LYS A 171 -31.05 -71.53 -11.29
CA LYS A 171 -30.52 -70.52 -10.39
C LYS A 171 -29.09 -70.84 -9.99
N PRO A 172 -28.23 -69.80 -9.90
CA PRO A 172 -26.85 -69.94 -9.42
C PRO A 172 -26.83 -70.30 -7.92
N GLY A 173 -25.94 -71.17 -7.56
CA GLY A 173 -25.75 -71.61 -6.18
C GLY A 173 -24.32 -72.03 -5.92
N TYR A 174 -23.95 -72.01 -4.64
CA TYR A 174 -22.71 -72.60 -4.17
C TYR A 174 -23.01 -73.95 -3.56
N TYR A 175 -22.32 -74.95 -4.03
CA TYR A 175 -22.55 -76.37 -3.64
C TYR A 175 -21.42 -76.80 -2.72
N LEU A 176 -21.79 -77.32 -1.54
CA LEU A 176 -20.89 -77.98 -0.60
C LEU A 176 -21.28 -79.47 -0.56
N SER A 177 -20.31 -80.34 -0.58
CA SER A 177 -20.54 -81.79 -0.57
C SER A 177 -19.58 -82.50 0.38
N TYR A 178 -20.03 -83.68 0.82
CA TYR A 178 -19.27 -84.54 1.69
C TYR A 178 -19.56 -86.05 1.30
N ALA A 179 -18.48 -86.82 1.21
CA ALA A 179 -18.59 -88.25 0.92
C ALA A 179 -19.12 -88.99 2.13
N LEU A 180 -20.20 -89.75 1.96
CA LEU A 180 -20.81 -90.53 2.97
C LEU A 180 -20.20 -91.94 2.96
N GLY A 181 -19.64 -92.41 4.08
CA GLY A 181 -18.91 -93.65 4.23
C GLY A 181 -17.46 -93.46 4.54
N ARG A 182 -16.82 -94.39 5.22
CA ARG A 182 -15.40 -94.30 5.66
C ARG A 182 -14.54 -95.33 4.92
N GLY A 183 -13.38 -94.93 4.53
CA GLY A 183 -12.38 -95.77 3.88
C GLY A 183 -12.78 -96.29 2.49
N GLN A 184 -12.67 -97.58 2.26
CA GLN A 184 -12.99 -98.17 0.90
C GLN A 184 -14.49 -98.33 0.61
N VAL A 185 -15.36 -97.92 1.53
CA VAL A 185 -16.81 -98.09 1.37
C VAL A 185 -17.54 -96.78 1.22
N LEU A 186 -17.38 -96.18 0.05
CA LEU A 186 -18.21 -95.03 -0.34
C LEU A 186 -19.67 -95.52 -0.43
N ARG A 187 -20.59 -94.86 0.30
CA ARG A 187 -22.07 -95.19 0.24
C ARG A 187 -22.80 -94.20 -0.64
N GLY A 188 -22.35 -92.97 -0.71
CA GLY A 188 -22.94 -91.87 -1.50
C GLY A 188 -22.30 -90.51 -1.19
N VAL A 189 -22.93 -89.48 -1.65
CA VAL A 189 -22.48 -88.05 -1.42
C VAL A 189 -23.67 -87.24 -0.93
N ALA A 190 -23.48 -86.57 0.19
CA ALA A 190 -24.39 -85.49 0.66
C ALA A 190 -24.05 -84.17 0.05
N ALA A 191 -25.01 -83.40 -0.35
CA ALA A 191 -24.75 -82.04 -0.88
C ALA A 191 -25.76 -80.99 -0.35
N VAL A 192 -25.26 -79.81 -0.18
CA VAL A 192 -26.00 -78.59 0.20
C VAL A 192 -25.86 -77.60 -0.91
N LYS A 193 -26.94 -77.03 -1.41
CA LYS A 193 -26.96 -75.90 -2.30
C LYS A 193 -27.29 -74.64 -1.52
N ILE A 194 -26.44 -73.63 -1.59
CA ILE A 194 -26.57 -72.31 -0.94
C ILE A 194 -27.00 -71.31 -2.00
N ASN A 195 -28.05 -70.56 -1.71
CA ASN A 195 -28.48 -69.46 -2.58
C ASN A 195 -27.57 -68.25 -2.41
N ILE A 196 -26.83 -67.87 -3.46
CA ILE A 196 -25.96 -66.74 -3.49
C ILE A 196 -26.54 -65.51 -4.19
N GLU A 197 -27.77 -65.61 -4.77
CA GLU A 197 -28.48 -64.48 -5.37
C GLU A 197 -28.92 -63.46 -4.31
N GLU A 198 -29.19 -63.93 -3.07
CA GLU A 198 -29.51 -63.03 -1.96
C GLU A 198 -28.31 -62.11 -1.60
N VAL A 199 -27.12 -62.65 -1.64
CA VAL A 199 -25.86 -61.86 -1.45
C VAL A 199 -25.72 -60.83 -2.54
N GLU A 200 -25.93 -61.21 -3.82
CA GLU A 200 -25.89 -60.29 -4.95
C GLU A 200 -26.92 -59.18 -4.83
N SER A 201 -28.15 -59.54 -4.37
CA SER A 201 -29.23 -58.55 -4.17
C SER A 201 -28.90 -57.55 -3.03
N GLY A 202 -28.18 -58.00 -1.99
CA GLY A 202 -27.67 -57.17 -0.93
C GLY A 202 -26.60 -56.17 -1.43
N TRP A 203 -25.70 -56.64 -2.27
CA TRP A 203 -24.63 -55.82 -2.83
C TRP A 203 -25.14 -54.70 -3.75
N ARG A 204 -26.21 -54.94 -4.51
CA ARG A 204 -26.85 -53.92 -5.37
C ARG A 204 -27.36 -52.69 -4.62
N LYS A 205 -27.55 -52.79 -3.29
CA LYS A 205 -27.99 -51.68 -2.43
C LYS A 205 -26.85 -50.84 -1.92
N LEU A 206 -25.59 -51.26 -2.10
CA LEU A 206 -24.38 -50.57 -1.66
C LEU A 206 -23.86 -49.65 -2.77
N PRO A 207 -23.16 -48.55 -2.42
CA PRO A 207 -22.57 -47.68 -3.42
C PRO A 207 -21.39 -48.35 -4.13
N GLY A 208 -21.25 -48.09 -5.43
CA GLY A 208 -20.19 -48.62 -6.28
C GLY A 208 -20.52 -50.00 -6.85
N ASP A 209 -19.77 -50.40 -7.87
CA ASP A 209 -19.94 -51.67 -8.52
C ASP A 209 -19.02 -52.72 -7.88
N VAL A 210 -19.56 -53.94 -7.65
CA VAL A 210 -18.79 -55.03 -7.07
C VAL A 210 -19.01 -56.31 -7.91
N LEU A 211 -17.90 -57.01 -8.12
CA LEU A 211 -17.87 -58.28 -8.86
C LEU A 211 -17.29 -59.37 -7.96
N LEU A 212 -17.82 -60.59 -8.09
CA LEU A 212 -17.16 -61.80 -7.64
C LEU A 212 -16.65 -62.55 -8.87
N ILE A 213 -15.37 -62.85 -8.86
CA ILE A 213 -14.66 -63.44 -9.99
C ILE A 213 -14.11 -64.80 -9.56
N ASP A 214 -14.33 -65.80 -10.36
CA ASP A 214 -13.82 -67.15 -10.13
C ASP A 214 -12.35 -67.33 -10.55
N GLU A 215 -11.85 -68.55 -10.39
CA GLU A 215 -10.49 -68.95 -10.74
C GLU A 215 -10.16 -68.84 -12.26
N ARG A 216 -11.18 -68.89 -13.12
CA ARG A 216 -11.04 -68.73 -14.57
C ARG A 216 -11.15 -67.30 -15.03
N GLY A 217 -11.35 -66.37 -14.09
CA GLY A 217 -11.54 -64.97 -14.41
C GLY A 217 -12.93 -64.64 -14.94
N VAL A 218 -13.93 -65.45 -14.66
CA VAL A 218 -15.33 -65.25 -15.05
C VAL A 218 -16.08 -64.56 -13.91
N VAL A 219 -16.86 -63.55 -14.23
CA VAL A 219 -17.71 -62.86 -13.25
C VAL A 219 -18.91 -63.74 -12.89
N ILE A 220 -18.96 -64.22 -11.64
CA ILE A 220 -19.99 -65.10 -11.16
C ILE A 220 -21.13 -64.40 -10.42
N LEU A 221 -20.84 -63.27 -9.74
CA LEU A 221 -21.82 -62.34 -9.18
C LEU A 221 -21.45 -60.91 -9.58
N SER A 222 -22.46 -60.09 -9.80
CA SER A 222 -22.25 -58.70 -10.18
C SER A 222 -23.40 -57.81 -9.73
N THR A 223 -23.07 -56.60 -9.26
CA THR A 223 -24.08 -55.56 -9.06
C THR A 223 -24.74 -55.11 -10.36
N ARG A 224 -24.05 -55.31 -11.50
CA ARG A 224 -24.58 -55.10 -12.85
C ARG A 224 -24.81 -56.43 -13.56
N ALA A 225 -26.07 -56.70 -13.93
CA ALA A 225 -26.44 -57.95 -14.56
C ALA A 225 -25.73 -58.22 -15.90
N GLU A 226 -25.41 -57.18 -16.67
CA GLU A 226 -24.73 -57.25 -17.97
C GLU A 226 -23.30 -57.76 -17.90
N TRP A 227 -22.66 -57.75 -16.70
CA TRP A 227 -21.30 -58.26 -16.52
C TRP A 227 -21.27 -59.72 -16.07
N LYS A 228 -22.38 -60.26 -15.60
CA LYS A 228 -22.48 -61.62 -15.07
C LYS A 228 -22.17 -62.65 -16.15
N TYR A 229 -21.37 -63.63 -15.82
CA TYR A 229 -20.88 -64.70 -16.70
C TYR A 229 -19.99 -64.24 -17.84
N ARG A 230 -19.45 -63.06 -17.78
CA ARG A 230 -18.48 -62.59 -18.76
C ARG A 230 -17.04 -62.71 -18.20
N PRO A 231 -16.12 -63.34 -18.95
CA PRO A 231 -14.72 -63.46 -18.56
C PRO A 231 -13.95 -62.13 -18.82
N PHE A 232 -12.90 -61.84 -18.02
CA PHE A 232 -12.00 -60.73 -18.27
C PHE A 232 -11.07 -60.94 -19.46
N ALA A 233 -10.81 -62.21 -19.82
CA ALA A 233 -10.06 -62.61 -20.99
C ALA A 233 -10.72 -63.78 -21.69
N PRO A 234 -10.50 -63.97 -22.99
CA PRO A 234 -11.04 -65.16 -23.67
C PRO A 234 -10.54 -66.44 -22.99
N LEU A 235 -11.47 -67.35 -22.69
CA LEU A 235 -11.10 -68.65 -22.13
C LEU A 235 -10.26 -69.45 -23.14
N ASP A 236 -9.22 -70.14 -22.66
CA ASP A 236 -8.47 -71.06 -23.50
C ASP A 236 -9.22 -72.31 -23.86
N ALA A 237 -8.65 -73.17 -24.71
CA ALA A 237 -9.30 -74.37 -25.20
C ALA A 237 -9.62 -75.40 -24.08
N ALA A 238 -8.72 -75.52 -23.09
CA ALA A 238 -8.88 -76.43 -21.95
C ALA A 238 -9.97 -75.94 -21.01
N GLN A 239 -9.95 -74.63 -20.69
CA GLN A 239 -10.99 -73.97 -19.87
C GLN A 239 -12.38 -74.09 -20.52
N ARG A 240 -12.49 -73.90 -21.84
CA ARG A 240 -13.76 -74.07 -22.57
C ARG A 240 -14.26 -75.49 -22.51
N ALA A 241 -13.38 -76.47 -22.71
CA ALA A 241 -13.77 -77.92 -22.63
C ALA A 241 -14.28 -78.25 -21.21
N GLU A 242 -13.62 -77.73 -20.18
CA GLU A 242 -14.00 -77.92 -18.78
C GLU A 242 -15.38 -77.25 -18.47
N VAL A 243 -15.55 -76.00 -18.93
CA VAL A 243 -16.82 -75.27 -18.77
C VAL A 243 -17.99 -76.02 -19.49
N LEU A 244 -17.74 -76.53 -20.66
CA LEU A 244 -18.76 -77.38 -21.39
C LEU A 244 -19.06 -78.63 -20.63
N ARG A 245 -18.08 -79.31 -20.04
CA ARG A 245 -18.22 -80.52 -19.27
C ARG A 245 -18.98 -80.32 -17.96
N THR A 246 -18.56 -79.29 -17.19
CA THR A 246 -19.07 -79.05 -15.83
C THR A 246 -20.24 -78.05 -15.77
N ARG A 247 -20.53 -77.31 -16.82
CA ARG A 247 -21.60 -76.31 -16.99
C ARG A 247 -21.79 -75.36 -15.81
N PRO A 248 -20.75 -74.68 -15.34
CA PRO A 248 -20.85 -73.81 -14.13
C PRO A 248 -21.72 -72.60 -14.38
N TYR A 249 -21.78 -72.06 -15.58
CA TYR A 249 -22.46 -70.80 -15.91
C TYR A 249 -23.76 -71.03 -16.71
N GLY A 250 -24.26 -72.26 -16.73
CA GLY A 250 -25.45 -72.64 -17.56
C GLY A 250 -25.16 -72.50 -19.06
N GLU A 251 -26.03 -71.78 -19.76
CA GLU A 251 -25.94 -71.58 -21.23
C GLU A 251 -25.43 -70.15 -21.57
N ALA A 252 -24.76 -69.44 -20.63
CA ALA A 252 -24.30 -68.10 -20.86
C ALA A 252 -23.26 -68.06 -22.01
N PRO A 253 -23.28 -67.03 -22.86
CA PRO A 253 -22.42 -66.93 -24.07
C PRO A 253 -20.97 -66.74 -23.79
N LEU A 254 -20.57 -66.39 -22.59
CA LEU A 254 -19.16 -66.14 -22.13
C LEU A 254 -18.37 -65.14 -22.99
N GLU A 255 -19.04 -64.09 -23.43
CA GLU A 255 -18.36 -63.01 -24.19
C GLU A 255 -17.41 -62.20 -23.27
N PRO A 256 -16.14 -62.00 -23.67
CA PRO A 256 -15.21 -61.28 -22.85
C PRO A 256 -15.65 -59.83 -22.59
N LEU A 257 -15.39 -59.34 -21.37
CA LEU A 257 -15.51 -57.92 -21.03
C LEU A 257 -14.44 -57.13 -21.79
N ARG A 258 -14.77 -55.93 -22.24
CA ARG A 258 -13.75 -54.97 -22.77
C ARG A 258 -12.97 -54.37 -21.61
N TRP A 259 -12.00 -55.12 -21.13
CA TRP A 259 -11.17 -54.80 -19.98
C TRP A 259 -9.75 -54.50 -20.42
N THR A 260 -9.20 -53.37 -19.93
CA THR A 260 -7.79 -53.01 -20.15
C THR A 260 -7.23 -52.41 -18.88
N ARG A 261 -6.09 -52.92 -18.42
CA ARG A 261 -5.32 -52.33 -17.30
C ARG A 261 -4.58 -51.13 -17.83
N LEU A 262 -4.87 -49.95 -17.27
CA LEU A 262 -4.24 -48.69 -17.69
C LEU A 262 -2.98 -48.37 -16.87
N GLN A 263 -3.07 -48.48 -15.53
CA GLN A 263 -1.98 -48.14 -14.63
C GLN A 263 -2.07 -48.96 -13.33
N PRO A 264 -1.03 -49.67 -12.91
CA PRO A 264 -0.95 -50.23 -11.57
C PRO A 264 -0.73 -49.13 -10.55
N LEU A 265 -1.50 -49.13 -9.45
CA LEU A 265 -1.35 -48.17 -8.35
C LEU A 265 -0.77 -48.82 -7.10
N ALA A 266 -1.23 -50.02 -6.75
CA ALA A 266 -0.78 -50.77 -5.60
C ALA A 266 -0.89 -52.28 -5.88
N LYS A 267 -0.50 -53.15 -4.92
CA LYS A 267 -0.49 -54.59 -5.06
C LYS A 267 -1.85 -55.16 -5.54
N ASP A 268 -2.93 -54.62 -5.01
CA ASP A 268 -4.30 -55.13 -5.27
C ASP A 268 -5.23 -54.02 -5.82
N THR A 269 -4.66 -52.94 -6.40
CA THR A 269 -5.43 -51.81 -6.92
C THR A 269 -4.85 -51.32 -8.22
N ASP A 270 -5.66 -51.20 -9.24
CA ASP A 270 -5.30 -50.74 -10.57
C ASP A 270 -6.27 -49.69 -11.09
N VAL A 271 -5.78 -48.79 -11.95
CA VAL A 271 -6.65 -48.01 -12.83
C VAL A 271 -6.92 -48.84 -14.08
N VAL A 272 -8.16 -49.01 -14.39
CA VAL A 272 -8.61 -49.88 -15.50
C VAL A 272 -9.57 -49.14 -16.42
N SER A 273 -9.66 -49.58 -17.65
CA SER A 273 -10.77 -49.23 -18.54
C SER A 273 -11.70 -50.43 -18.67
N LEU A 274 -12.95 -50.23 -18.30
CA LEU A 274 -14.01 -51.24 -18.49
C LEU A 274 -15.12 -50.63 -19.33
N GLU A 275 -15.42 -51.25 -20.47
CA GLU A 275 -16.40 -50.77 -21.43
C GLU A 275 -16.23 -49.28 -21.81
N GLY A 276 -14.99 -48.78 -21.82
CA GLY A 276 -14.62 -47.41 -22.15
C GLY A 276 -14.62 -46.41 -20.96
N SER A 277 -15.05 -46.81 -19.78
CA SER A 277 -15.01 -46.01 -18.56
C SER A 277 -13.72 -46.26 -17.79
N ALA A 278 -13.07 -45.19 -17.27
CA ALA A 278 -11.88 -45.30 -16.43
C ALA A 278 -12.30 -45.46 -14.97
N LEU A 279 -12.00 -46.60 -14.38
CA LEU A 279 -12.39 -47.00 -13.04
C LEU A 279 -11.17 -47.32 -12.18
N LEU A 280 -11.31 -47.17 -10.87
CA LEU A 280 -10.40 -47.73 -9.89
C LEU A 280 -10.88 -49.15 -9.55
N ALA A 281 -10.08 -50.17 -9.83
CA ALA A 281 -10.35 -51.56 -9.51
C ALA A 281 -9.53 -51.97 -8.30
N SER A 282 -10.20 -52.30 -7.19
CA SER A 282 -9.57 -52.86 -5.99
C SER A 282 -9.98 -54.33 -5.85
N THR A 283 -9.05 -55.23 -5.56
CA THR A 283 -9.32 -56.67 -5.51
C THR A 283 -8.99 -57.26 -4.12
N ARG A 284 -9.82 -58.25 -3.68
CA ARG A 284 -9.61 -58.95 -2.42
C ARG A 284 -9.84 -60.47 -2.67
N PRO A 285 -8.86 -61.33 -2.39
CA PRO A 285 -9.07 -62.80 -2.45
C PRO A 285 -9.96 -63.26 -1.28
N LEU A 286 -10.79 -64.29 -1.55
CA LEU A 286 -11.57 -64.95 -0.52
C LEU A 286 -10.74 -66.12 0.07
N PRO A 287 -10.69 -66.29 1.40
CA PRO A 287 -9.87 -67.32 2.03
C PRO A 287 -10.31 -68.76 1.76
N ARG A 288 -11.64 -69.02 1.64
CA ARG A 288 -12.21 -70.36 1.51
C ARG A 288 -12.47 -70.82 0.07
N ALA A 289 -12.42 -69.85 -0.87
CA ALA A 289 -12.65 -70.13 -2.29
C ALA A 289 -11.56 -69.47 -3.13
N THR A 290 -11.24 -70.04 -4.27
CA THR A 290 -10.29 -69.49 -5.23
C THR A 290 -10.83 -68.24 -5.95
N TRP A 291 -11.78 -67.56 -5.31
CA TRP A 291 -12.49 -66.41 -5.84
C TRP A 291 -11.84 -65.09 -5.42
N ARG A 292 -12.12 -64.07 -6.19
CA ARG A 292 -11.70 -62.71 -5.88
C ARG A 292 -12.89 -61.78 -5.93
N LEU A 293 -13.05 -60.97 -4.89
CA LEU A 293 -13.92 -59.79 -4.92
C LEU A 293 -13.20 -58.65 -5.60
N MET A 294 -13.90 -57.89 -6.42
CA MET A 294 -13.38 -56.67 -7.06
C MET A 294 -14.40 -55.58 -6.91
N ALA A 295 -13.96 -54.43 -6.36
CA ALA A 295 -14.72 -53.20 -6.34
C ALA A 295 -14.29 -52.32 -7.51
N LEU A 296 -15.25 -51.67 -8.15
CA LEU A 296 -15.04 -50.76 -9.26
C LEU A 296 -15.63 -49.40 -8.91
N ASP A 297 -14.77 -48.40 -8.77
CA ASP A 297 -15.16 -47.06 -8.41
C ASP A 297 -14.87 -46.09 -9.54
N ASP A 298 -15.82 -45.20 -9.85
CA ASP A 298 -15.67 -44.22 -10.92
C ASP A 298 -14.66 -43.13 -10.53
N LEU A 299 -13.66 -42.93 -11.37
CA LEU A 299 -12.65 -41.87 -11.23
C LEU A 299 -13.10 -40.51 -11.77
N ALA A 300 -14.23 -40.44 -12.48
CA ALA A 300 -14.68 -39.19 -13.08
C ALA A 300 -14.96 -38.09 -12.03
N PRO A 301 -15.64 -38.38 -10.89
CA PRO A 301 -15.83 -37.38 -9.83
C PRO A 301 -14.51 -36.91 -9.23
N THR A 302 -13.58 -37.84 -8.98
CA THR A 302 -12.25 -37.53 -8.42
C THR A 302 -11.42 -36.65 -9.37
N ARG A 303 -11.43 -36.97 -10.67
CA ARG A 303 -10.79 -36.16 -11.70
C ARG A 303 -11.43 -34.79 -11.86
N ALA A 304 -12.76 -34.70 -11.72
CA ALA A 304 -13.44 -33.40 -11.70
C ALA A 304 -13.04 -32.57 -10.49
N ALA A 305 -13.01 -33.17 -9.29
CA ALA A 305 -12.53 -32.48 -8.07
C ALA A 305 -11.08 -32.00 -8.20
N ALA A 306 -10.19 -32.81 -8.78
CA ALA A 306 -8.81 -32.42 -9.05
C ALA A 306 -8.71 -31.23 -10.02
N ARG A 307 -9.56 -31.18 -11.07
CA ARG A 307 -9.63 -30.02 -11.97
C ARG A 307 -10.11 -28.76 -11.25
N TYR A 308 -11.11 -28.86 -10.40
CA TYR A 308 -11.56 -27.72 -9.58
C TYR A 308 -10.46 -27.25 -8.61
N ALA A 309 -9.75 -28.17 -7.99
CA ALA A 309 -8.60 -27.84 -7.15
C ALA A 309 -7.50 -27.11 -7.92
N ALA A 310 -7.22 -27.53 -9.16
CA ALA A 310 -6.27 -26.82 -10.03
C ALA A 310 -6.72 -25.38 -10.34
N ILE A 311 -8.00 -25.19 -10.67
CA ILE A 311 -8.56 -23.87 -10.95
C ILE A 311 -8.51 -22.99 -9.70
N THR A 312 -8.90 -23.49 -8.54
CA THR A 312 -8.87 -22.71 -7.29
C THR A 312 -7.46 -22.37 -6.87
N ALA A 313 -6.50 -23.29 -7.00
CA ALA A 313 -5.09 -23.04 -6.71
C ALA A 313 -4.48 -21.98 -7.65
N SER A 314 -4.80 -22.05 -8.95
CA SER A 314 -4.35 -21.06 -9.93
C SER A 314 -4.92 -19.66 -9.66
N LEU A 315 -6.21 -19.58 -9.29
CA LEU A 315 -6.86 -18.33 -8.93
C LEU A 315 -6.27 -17.74 -7.65
N ALA A 316 -6.09 -18.57 -6.61
CA ALA A 316 -5.46 -18.14 -5.36
C ALA A 316 -4.04 -17.60 -5.59
N MET A 317 -3.23 -18.32 -6.38
CA MET A 317 -1.90 -17.87 -6.75
C MET A 317 -1.92 -16.55 -7.53
N SER A 318 -2.86 -16.39 -8.46
CA SER A 318 -3.04 -15.15 -9.22
C SER A 318 -3.40 -13.97 -8.33
N VAL A 319 -4.28 -14.15 -7.35
CA VAL A 319 -4.64 -13.14 -6.36
C VAL A 319 -3.44 -12.78 -5.48
N LEU A 320 -2.68 -13.76 -5.00
CA LEU A 320 -1.46 -13.53 -4.21
C LEU A 320 -0.42 -12.74 -5.00
N LEU A 321 -0.20 -13.07 -6.27
CA LEU A 321 0.69 -12.33 -7.15
C LEU A 321 0.21 -10.91 -7.39
N LEU A 322 -1.10 -10.70 -7.57
CA LEU A 322 -1.70 -9.37 -7.71
C LEU A 322 -1.47 -8.52 -6.45
N ILE A 323 -1.71 -9.10 -5.28
CA ILE A 323 -1.43 -8.46 -3.98
C ILE A 323 0.06 -8.11 -3.86
N ALA A 324 0.95 -9.04 -4.17
CA ALA A 324 2.40 -8.81 -4.12
C ALA A 324 2.83 -7.68 -5.06
N VAL A 325 2.31 -7.65 -6.29
CA VAL A 325 2.58 -6.59 -7.27
C VAL A 325 2.05 -5.24 -6.79
N THR A 326 0.83 -5.19 -6.26
CA THR A 326 0.23 -3.93 -5.75
C THR A 326 0.99 -3.40 -4.54
N LEU A 327 1.39 -4.26 -3.61
CA LEU A 327 2.21 -3.88 -2.45
C LEU A 327 3.60 -3.39 -2.90
N TRP A 328 4.22 -4.06 -3.86
CA TRP A 328 5.50 -3.64 -4.40
C TRP A 328 5.41 -2.29 -5.12
N GLN A 329 4.35 -2.06 -5.93
CA GLN A 329 4.09 -0.78 -6.59
C GLN A 329 3.85 0.33 -5.57
N ARG A 330 3.04 0.08 -4.53
CA ARG A 330 2.81 1.03 -3.43
C ARG A 330 4.11 1.40 -2.73
N ARG A 331 4.92 0.41 -2.34
CA ARG A 331 6.23 0.66 -1.70
C ARG A 331 7.16 1.48 -2.61
N ARG A 332 7.17 1.17 -3.91
CA ARG A 332 7.96 1.93 -4.89
C ARG A 332 7.47 3.37 -5.03
N ALA A 333 6.17 3.59 -5.13
CA ALA A 333 5.56 4.92 -5.22
C ALA A 333 5.84 5.77 -3.97
N VAL A 334 5.72 5.18 -2.77
CA VAL A 334 6.06 5.87 -1.51
C VAL A 334 7.54 6.27 -1.48
N ARG A 335 8.45 5.35 -1.84
CA ARG A 335 9.90 5.67 -1.91
C ARG A 335 10.20 6.78 -2.91
N GLN A 336 9.56 6.77 -4.08
CA GLN A 336 9.73 7.83 -5.08
C GLN A 336 9.21 9.17 -4.57
N LYS A 337 8.04 9.18 -3.90
CA LYS A 337 7.46 10.38 -3.31
C LYS A 337 8.36 10.98 -2.24
N LEU A 338 8.89 10.16 -1.33
CA LEU A 338 9.82 10.60 -0.29
C LEU A 338 11.12 11.16 -0.88
N ALA A 339 11.69 10.49 -1.89
CA ALA A 339 12.88 10.98 -2.58
C ALA A 339 12.63 12.31 -3.31
N SER A 340 11.47 12.46 -3.95
CA SER A 340 11.10 13.73 -4.60
C SER A 340 10.87 14.85 -3.59
N GLN A 341 10.23 14.56 -2.45
CA GLN A 341 10.06 15.54 -1.38
C GLN A 341 11.40 15.98 -0.78
N ALA A 342 12.31 15.04 -0.52
CA ALA A 342 13.66 15.37 -0.03
C ALA A 342 14.46 16.21 -1.04
N ALA A 343 14.37 15.89 -2.34
CA ALA A 343 15.03 16.68 -3.37
C ALA A 343 14.43 18.10 -3.50
N LEU A 344 13.10 18.21 -3.37
CA LEU A 344 12.41 19.51 -3.40
C LEU A 344 12.81 20.35 -2.18
N GLN A 345 12.84 19.77 -0.99
CA GLN A 345 13.27 20.46 0.23
C GLN A 345 14.71 20.95 0.11
N ALA A 346 15.64 20.13 -0.36
CA ALA A 346 17.02 20.53 -0.58
C ALA A 346 17.13 21.68 -1.61
N ALA A 347 16.28 21.67 -2.64
CA ALA A 347 16.24 22.77 -3.60
C ALA A 347 15.69 24.08 -2.98
N TYR A 348 14.66 23.98 -2.13
CA TYR A 348 14.14 25.13 -1.38
C TYR A 348 15.20 25.72 -0.44
N ASP A 349 15.88 24.90 0.36
CA ASP A 349 16.92 25.32 1.29
C ASP A 349 18.08 26.02 0.54
N SER A 350 18.48 25.47 -0.61
CA SER A 350 19.49 26.08 -1.48
C SER A 350 19.04 27.41 -2.08
N LEU A 351 17.78 27.49 -2.50
CA LEU A 351 17.21 28.73 -3.04
C LEU A 351 17.12 29.80 -1.96
N GLU A 352 16.64 29.46 -0.76
CA GLU A 352 16.55 30.35 0.37
C GLU A 352 17.93 30.95 0.75
N SER A 353 18.93 30.08 0.85
CA SER A 353 20.31 30.54 1.13
C SER A 353 20.84 31.49 0.05
N THR A 354 20.53 31.18 -1.22
CA THR A 354 20.91 32.01 -2.37
C THR A 354 20.21 33.37 -2.33
N VAL A 355 18.90 33.38 -2.03
CA VAL A 355 18.13 34.64 -1.91
C VAL A 355 18.66 35.51 -0.76
N VAL A 356 18.94 34.91 0.40
CA VAL A 356 19.51 35.62 1.55
C VAL A 356 20.86 36.24 1.18
N ALA A 357 21.76 35.46 0.57
CA ALA A 357 23.07 35.93 0.14
C ALA A 357 22.97 37.07 -0.89
N ARG A 358 22.13 36.92 -1.90
CA ARG A 358 21.92 37.94 -2.94
C ARG A 358 21.27 39.21 -2.39
N THR A 359 20.35 39.07 -1.43
CA THR A 359 19.71 40.22 -0.79
C THR A 359 20.70 41.01 0.04
N ALA A 360 21.62 40.33 0.77
CA ALA A 360 22.68 40.98 1.51
C ALA A 360 23.66 41.70 0.59
N GLU A 361 24.09 41.08 -0.51
CA GLU A 361 24.96 41.66 -1.53
C GLU A 361 24.34 42.93 -2.15
N LEU A 362 23.06 42.87 -2.48
CA LEU A 362 22.31 43.99 -3.07
C LEU A 362 22.21 45.17 -2.10
N ARG A 363 21.93 44.90 -0.80
CA ARG A 363 21.89 45.96 0.23
C ARG A 363 23.24 46.62 0.43
N ALA A 364 24.33 45.85 0.45
CA ALA A 364 25.68 46.39 0.54
C ALA A 364 25.99 47.29 -0.66
N ALA A 365 25.76 46.84 -1.88
CA ALA A 365 25.97 47.61 -3.08
C ALA A 365 25.12 48.90 -3.13
N GLN A 366 23.87 48.85 -2.66
CA GLN A 366 23.01 50.03 -2.57
C GLN A 366 23.55 51.05 -1.57
N SER A 367 24.05 50.60 -0.39
CA SER A 367 24.67 51.46 0.60
C SER A 367 25.92 52.15 0.04
N ASP A 368 26.76 51.41 -0.69
CA ASP A 368 27.98 51.97 -1.31
C ASP A 368 27.65 53.01 -2.38
N LEU A 369 26.63 52.79 -3.18
CA LEU A 369 26.16 53.77 -4.19
C LEU A 369 25.64 55.06 -3.53
N VAL A 370 24.89 54.95 -2.42
CA VAL A 370 24.41 56.13 -1.67
C VAL A 370 25.60 56.91 -1.08
N HIS A 371 26.58 56.20 -0.54
CA HIS A 371 27.78 56.86 0.01
C HIS A 371 28.62 57.54 -1.08
N ALA A 372 28.82 56.89 -2.21
CA ALA A 372 29.52 57.45 -3.37
C ALA A 372 28.79 58.70 -3.91
N GLY A 373 27.44 58.66 -3.96
CA GLY A 373 26.64 59.83 -4.34
C GLY A 373 26.85 61.04 -3.40
N LYS A 374 26.87 60.81 -2.07
CA LYS A 374 27.17 61.87 -1.08
C LYS A 374 28.57 62.43 -1.24
N MET A 375 29.58 61.60 -1.51
CA MET A 375 30.95 62.04 -1.76
C MET A 375 31.08 62.80 -3.08
N GLY A 376 30.32 62.42 -4.11
CA GLY A 376 30.30 63.19 -5.36
C GLY A 376 29.79 64.63 -5.19
N VAL A 377 28.69 64.79 -4.43
CA VAL A 377 28.15 66.11 -4.09
C VAL A 377 29.17 66.94 -3.27
N LEU A 378 29.84 66.35 -2.28
CA LEU A 378 30.88 66.99 -1.47
C LEU A 378 32.05 67.39 -2.34
N GLY A 379 32.49 66.58 -3.29
CA GLY A 379 33.56 66.93 -4.24
C GLY A 379 33.22 68.13 -5.13
N GLN A 380 31.97 68.17 -5.64
CA GLN A 380 31.49 69.29 -6.46
C GLN A 380 31.39 70.62 -5.66
N MET A 381 31.11 70.54 -4.35
CA MET A 381 31.00 71.68 -3.44
C MET A 381 32.34 72.11 -2.90
N SER A 382 33.43 71.34 -3.00
CA SER A 382 34.74 71.62 -2.38
C SER A 382 35.33 72.95 -2.82
N ALA A 383 35.15 73.35 -4.07
CA ALA A 383 35.69 74.64 -4.57
C ALA A 383 35.03 75.86 -3.90
N GLY A 384 33.71 75.81 -3.71
CA GLY A 384 33.00 76.90 -3.00
C GLY A 384 33.33 76.95 -1.50
N MET A 385 33.49 75.81 -0.86
CA MET A 385 33.84 75.71 0.58
C MET A 385 35.22 76.20 0.87
N VAL A 386 36.22 75.91 0.02
CA VAL A 386 37.57 76.40 0.17
C VAL A 386 37.60 77.94 0.06
N HIS A 387 36.83 78.51 -0.87
CA HIS A 387 36.74 79.98 -0.99
C HIS A 387 36.09 80.60 0.25
N GLU A 388 35.03 80.06 0.80
CA GLU A 388 34.34 80.57 1.99
C GLU A 388 35.13 80.35 3.31
N LEU A 389 36.00 79.35 3.39
CA LEU A 389 36.93 79.18 4.52
C LEU A 389 38.06 80.13 4.46
N ASN A 390 38.60 80.46 3.26
CA ASN A 390 39.70 81.39 3.09
C ASN A 390 39.30 82.81 3.36
N GLN A 391 38.07 83.24 3.11
CA GLN A 391 37.61 84.62 3.38
C GLN A 391 37.72 85.00 4.86
N PRO A 392 37.13 84.28 5.86
CA PRO A 392 37.31 84.64 7.27
C PRO A 392 38.74 84.47 7.75
N LEU A 393 39.52 83.52 7.19
CA LEU A 393 40.92 83.34 7.51
C LEU A 393 41.73 84.58 7.08
N THR A 394 41.48 85.17 5.89
CA THR A 394 42.12 86.40 5.42
C THR A 394 41.72 87.60 6.29
N ALA A 395 40.43 87.72 6.64
CA ALA A 395 39.92 88.74 7.52
C ALA A 395 40.50 88.64 8.95
N LEU A 396 40.63 87.40 9.48
CA LEU A 396 41.33 87.16 10.78
C LEU A 396 42.76 87.65 10.75
N ARG A 397 43.51 87.39 9.67
CA ARG A 397 44.86 87.81 9.49
C ARG A 397 44.95 89.37 9.47
N THR A 398 44.12 90.01 8.66
CA THR A 398 44.07 91.46 8.56
C THR A 398 43.72 92.15 9.87
N LEU A 399 42.72 91.59 10.61
CA LEU A 399 42.36 92.12 11.95
C LEU A 399 43.47 91.92 12.99
N SER A 400 44.17 90.78 12.90
CA SER A 400 45.29 90.47 13.78
C SER A 400 46.49 91.44 13.52
N ASP A 401 46.83 91.62 12.24
CA ASP A 401 47.88 92.53 11.82
C ASP A 401 47.55 93.99 12.23
N SER A 402 46.27 94.37 12.00
CA SER A 402 45.79 95.72 12.42
C SER A 402 45.76 95.88 13.92
N ALA A 403 45.40 94.83 14.69
CA ALA A 403 45.47 94.92 16.17
C ALA A 403 46.90 95.07 16.66
N GLY A 404 47.88 94.40 16.00
CA GLY A 404 49.32 94.62 16.30
C GLY A 404 49.74 96.06 16.10
N VAL A 405 49.44 96.68 14.93
CA VAL A 405 49.77 98.08 14.61
C VAL A 405 49.10 99.04 15.59
N LEU A 406 47.86 98.78 15.99
CA LEU A 406 47.14 99.62 16.97
C LEU A 406 47.78 99.56 18.36
N LEU A 407 48.30 98.40 18.76
CA LEU A 407 49.02 98.24 20.02
C LEU A 407 50.38 99.02 20.01
N ASP A 408 51.12 99.01 18.88
CA ASP A 408 52.34 99.70 18.68
C ASP A 408 52.17 101.25 18.76
N HIS A 409 50.96 101.70 18.45
CA HIS A 409 50.56 103.09 18.51
C HIS A 409 49.79 103.46 19.81
N GLU A 410 49.85 102.65 20.85
CA GLU A 410 49.21 102.84 22.16
C GLU A 410 47.65 102.98 22.07
N ARG A 411 47.00 102.55 20.97
CA ARG A 411 45.54 102.56 20.77
C ARG A 411 44.87 101.26 21.30
N ILE A 412 44.93 101.09 22.63
CA ILE A 412 44.56 99.84 23.31
C ILE A 412 43.07 99.48 23.11
N ASP A 413 42.16 100.44 23.17
CA ASP A 413 40.72 100.20 23.02
C ASP A 413 40.33 99.75 21.61
N ASP A 414 40.97 100.36 20.60
CA ASP A 414 40.74 99.96 19.20
C ASP A 414 41.33 98.56 18.90
N ALA A 415 42.48 98.24 19.50
CA ALA A 415 43.05 96.89 19.43
C ALA A 415 42.10 95.83 20.09
N ARG A 416 41.47 96.16 21.22
CA ARG A 416 40.52 95.33 21.91
C ARG A 416 39.28 95.02 21.03
N VAL A 417 38.77 96.03 20.32
CA VAL A 417 37.65 95.82 19.35
C VAL A 417 38.05 94.85 18.23
N ASN A 418 39.27 94.94 17.70
CA ASN A 418 39.77 94.04 16.68
C ASN A 418 39.92 92.61 17.24
N LEU A 419 40.44 92.45 18.48
CA LEU A 419 40.50 91.13 19.14
C LEU A 419 39.14 90.52 19.39
N GLN A 420 38.11 91.31 19.76
CA GLN A 420 36.73 90.85 19.88
C GLN A 420 36.17 90.43 18.54
N ARG A 421 36.46 91.14 17.45
CA ARG A 421 36.08 90.76 16.10
C ARG A 421 36.76 89.44 15.66
N ILE A 422 38.01 89.19 16.02
CA ILE A 422 38.77 87.98 15.81
C ILE A 422 38.08 86.81 16.51
N THR A 423 37.72 86.96 17.80
CA THR A 423 37.00 85.94 18.56
C THR A 423 35.66 85.56 17.87
N GLY A 424 34.85 86.52 17.46
CA GLY A 424 33.63 86.30 16.73
C GLY A 424 33.81 85.59 15.38
N MET A 425 34.96 85.86 14.72
CA MET A 425 35.27 85.17 13.43
C MET A 425 35.72 83.72 13.64
N VAL A 426 36.46 83.39 14.72
CA VAL A 426 36.82 82.01 15.11
C VAL A 426 35.59 81.20 15.45
N ASP A 427 34.67 81.77 16.23
CA ASP A 427 33.38 81.09 16.51
C ASP A 427 32.57 80.83 15.26
N ARG A 428 32.59 81.71 14.29
CA ARG A 428 31.95 81.50 12.99
C ARG A 428 32.61 80.39 12.21
N LEU A 429 33.91 80.25 12.16
CA LEU A 429 34.67 79.16 11.57
C LEU A 429 34.36 77.80 12.22
N ALA A 430 34.32 77.78 13.57
CA ALA A 430 33.98 76.56 14.32
C ALA A 430 32.56 76.04 13.97
N ARG A 431 31.60 76.95 13.87
CA ARG A 431 30.22 76.58 13.44
C ARG A 431 30.18 76.06 11.99
N LEU A 432 30.99 76.63 11.12
CA LEU A 432 31.05 76.19 9.71
C LEU A 432 31.61 74.77 9.57
N THR A 433 32.75 74.51 10.25
CA THR A 433 33.41 73.21 10.27
C THR A 433 32.52 72.12 10.92
N SER A 434 31.79 72.45 12.00
CA SER A 434 30.86 71.54 12.65
C SER A 434 29.70 71.11 11.70
N ARG A 435 29.13 72.05 10.93
CA ARG A 435 28.09 71.77 9.92
C ARG A 435 28.59 70.90 8.79
N LEU A 436 29.80 71.05 8.33
CA LEU A 436 30.47 70.25 7.35
C LEU A 436 30.69 68.80 7.83
N LYS A 437 31.16 68.68 9.08
CA LYS A 437 31.35 67.35 9.71
C LYS A 437 30.03 66.59 9.85
N ALA A 438 28.95 67.27 10.22
CA ALA A 438 27.63 66.67 10.32
C ALA A 438 27.09 66.15 8.96
N PHE A 439 27.38 66.88 7.86
CA PHE A 439 26.97 66.43 6.50
C PHE A 439 27.76 65.22 6.00
N ALA A 440 29.05 65.12 6.34
CA ALA A 440 29.93 64.05 5.92
C ALA A 440 29.73 62.73 6.71
N HIS A 441 29.10 62.79 7.89
CA HIS A 441 28.94 61.64 8.74
C HIS A 441 27.81 60.72 8.22
N LYS A 442 28.06 59.42 8.22
CA LYS A 442 27.10 58.37 7.92
C LYS A 442 26.17 58.24 9.14
N SER A 443 24.91 58.71 9.04
CA SER A 443 23.93 58.48 10.10
C SER A 443 23.43 57.04 9.98
N ASP A 444 24.09 56.11 10.66
CA ASP A 444 23.64 54.71 10.78
C ASP A 444 22.78 54.52 12.05
N LEU A 445 22.26 55.62 12.66
CA LEU A 445 21.39 55.54 13.83
C LEU A 445 19.98 55.12 13.39
N PRO A 446 19.41 54.08 14.02
CA PRO A 446 18.05 53.66 13.71
C PRO A 446 17.05 54.75 14.10
N ALA A 447 16.04 54.97 13.25
CA ALA A 447 14.95 55.87 13.58
C ALA A 447 14.25 55.39 14.85
N GLN A 448 14.05 56.29 15.81
CA GLN A 448 13.36 56.01 17.07
C GLN A 448 12.24 57.00 17.31
N PRO A 449 11.24 56.68 18.15
CA PRO A 449 10.19 57.62 18.49
C PRO A 449 10.75 58.86 19.21
N VAL A 450 10.63 60.05 18.58
CA VAL A 450 11.08 61.35 19.13
C VAL A 450 9.84 62.19 19.45
N PRO A 451 9.59 62.54 20.73
CA PRO A 451 8.46 63.40 21.12
C PRO A 451 8.63 64.81 20.60
N LEU A 452 7.71 65.31 19.76
CA LEU A 452 7.84 66.63 19.14
C LEU A 452 7.74 67.77 20.13
N LEU A 453 6.86 67.72 21.13
CA LEU A 453 6.72 68.73 22.13
C LEU A 453 8.00 68.97 22.90
N ARG A 454 8.73 67.91 23.25
CA ARG A 454 10.07 67.99 23.90
C ARG A 454 11.09 68.60 22.98
N SER A 455 11.20 68.14 21.75
CA SER A 455 12.15 68.64 20.77
C SER A 455 11.93 70.13 20.45
N ILE A 456 10.67 70.59 20.40
CA ILE A 456 10.33 72.03 20.22
C ILE A 456 10.75 72.83 21.45
N SER A 457 10.46 72.31 22.66
CA SER A 457 10.84 72.97 23.91
C SER A 457 12.37 73.09 24.05
N ASP A 458 13.10 72.02 23.69
CA ASP A 458 14.60 72.05 23.72
C ASP A 458 15.15 73.03 22.69
N ALA A 459 14.60 73.13 21.49
CA ALA A 459 14.96 74.09 20.47
C ALA A 459 14.64 75.54 20.93
N GLN A 460 13.50 75.75 21.58
CA GLN A 460 13.11 77.05 22.16
C GLN A 460 14.11 77.47 23.27
N ALA A 461 14.52 76.54 24.14
CA ALA A 461 15.52 76.81 25.19
C ALA A 461 16.88 77.22 24.61
N LEU A 462 17.34 76.52 23.56
CA LEU A 462 18.58 76.81 22.85
C LEU A 462 18.60 78.21 22.20
N LEU A 463 17.43 78.67 21.76
CA LEU A 463 17.25 79.99 21.12
C LEU A 463 16.81 81.10 22.10
N GLY A 464 16.68 80.76 23.37
CA GLY A 464 16.11 81.64 24.42
C GLY A 464 16.76 83.07 24.48
N SER A 465 18.08 83.19 24.34
CA SER A 465 18.75 84.48 24.30
C SER A 465 18.43 85.31 23.05
N GLU A 466 18.29 84.68 21.90
CA GLU A 466 17.91 85.30 20.63
C GLU A 466 16.44 85.74 20.64
N LEU A 467 15.57 84.91 21.19
CA LEU A 467 14.11 85.20 21.36
C LEU A 467 13.90 86.41 22.28
N GLN A 468 14.61 86.47 23.38
CA GLN A 468 14.55 87.56 24.36
C GLN A 468 15.14 88.85 23.79
N GLN A 469 16.29 88.79 23.13
CA GLN A 469 16.98 89.93 22.53
C GLN A 469 16.11 90.61 21.46
N TYR A 470 15.40 89.82 20.63
CA TYR A 470 14.57 90.38 19.57
C TYR A 470 13.10 90.53 19.96
N GLY A 471 12.71 90.17 21.17
CA GLY A 471 11.32 90.30 21.66
C GLY A 471 10.31 89.45 20.89
N VAL A 472 10.71 88.24 20.52
CA VAL A 472 9.82 87.31 19.73
C VAL A 472 8.91 86.53 20.68
N ARG A 473 7.59 86.62 20.46
CA ARG A 473 6.60 85.82 21.16
C ARG A 473 6.49 84.44 20.47
N VAL A 474 6.64 83.34 21.23
CA VAL A 474 6.55 81.98 20.71
C VAL A 474 5.23 81.36 21.11
N GLU A 475 4.45 80.83 20.12
CA GLU A 475 3.22 80.14 20.30
C GLU A 475 3.38 78.64 19.85
N ILE A 476 3.15 77.70 20.77
CA ILE A 476 3.36 76.27 20.51
C ILE A 476 2.05 75.56 20.69
N GLU A 477 1.61 74.86 19.66
CA GLU A 477 0.41 73.98 19.69
C GLU A 477 0.78 72.61 19.10
N VAL A 478 0.74 71.59 19.95
CA VAL A 478 1.01 70.20 19.53
C VAL A 478 -0.21 69.33 19.88
N TRP A 479 -0.79 68.70 18.86
CA TRP A 479 -1.95 67.84 19.04
C TRP A 479 -1.80 66.50 18.26
N PRO A 480 -1.91 65.35 18.95
CA PRO A 480 -2.01 65.16 20.42
C PRO A 480 -0.72 65.58 21.14
N THR A 481 -0.74 65.84 22.43
CA THR A 481 0.39 66.35 23.21
C THR A 481 1.57 65.36 23.32
N ASP A 482 1.31 64.08 23.14
CA ASP A 482 2.28 62.98 23.11
C ASP A 482 2.76 62.62 21.68
N LEU A 483 2.45 63.47 20.70
CA LEU A 483 2.85 63.25 19.30
C LEU A 483 4.35 63.07 19.18
N ALA A 484 4.74 61.91 18.63
CA ALA A 484 6.15 61.58 18.34
C ALA A 484 6.33 61.23 16.85
N VAL A 485 7.51 61.43 16.33
CA VAL A 485 7.91 61.07 14.94
C VAL A 485 9.03 60.05 14.94
N MET A 486 9.11 59.27 13.88
CA MET A 486 10.21 58.32 13.67
C MET A 486 11.42 59.07 13.10
N ALA A 487 12.37 59.44 13.97
CA ALA A 487 13.56 60.23 13.60
C ALA A 487 14.72 59.93 14.56
N ASP A 488 15.80 60.66 14.41
CA ASP A 488 16.88 60.78 15.41
C ASP A 488 16.74 62.11 16.18
N GLU A 489 16.88 62.09 17.51
CA GLU A 489 16.66 63.23 18.40
C GLU A 489 17.59 64.43 18.07
N ALA A 490 18.86 64.15 17.80
CA ALA A 490 19.81 65.18 17.43
C ALA A 490 19.49 65.81 16.06
N THR A 491 19.06 64.98 15.14
CA THR A 491 18.64 65.43 13.80
C THR A 491 17.40 66.31 13.89
N MET A 492 16.40 65.89 14.69
CA MET A 492 15.17 66.66 14.87
C MET A 492 15.41 68.02 15.55
N SER A 493 16.24 68.03 16.59
CA SER A 493 16.67 69.25 17.25
C SER A 493 17.38 70.19 16.26
N SER A 494 18.28 69.65 15.43
CA SER A 494 19.00 70.43 14.41
C SER A 494 18.08 71.13 13.41
N VAL A 495 17.07 70.35 12.91
CA VAL A 495 16.06 70.86 11.95
C VAL A 495 15.23 71.97 12.61
N LEU A 496 14.72 71.77 13.83
CA LEU A 496 13.87 72.71 14.55
C LEU A 496 14.67 74.04 14.85
N VAL A 497 15.89 73.92 15.40
CA VAL A 497 16.73 75.06 15.66
C VAL A 497 17.00 75.85 14.39
N ASN A 498 17.29 75.22 13.29
CA ASN A 498 17.52 75.88 12.01
C ASN A 498 16.27 76.59 11.47
N LEU A 499 15.10 75.98 11.52
CA LEU A 499 13.85 76.59 11.05
C LEU A 499 13.44 77.77 11.96
N MET A 500 13.44 77.57 13.28
CA MET A 500 13.10 78.62 14.26
C MET A 500 14.05 79.78 14.21
N ARG A 501 15.38 79.58 14.06
CA ARG A 501 16.36 80.61 13.88
C ARG A 501 16.16 81.44 12.60
N ASN A 502 15.83 80.77 11.50
CA ASN A 502 15.49 81.44 10.25
C ASN A 502 14.27 82.36 10.41
N ALA A 503 13.25 81.89 11.16
CA ALA A 503 12.10 82.71 11.50
C ALA A 503 12.43 83.95 12.37
N ILE A 504 13.24 83.72 13.40
CA ILE A 504 13.74 84.84 14.26
C ILE A 504 14.48 85.87 13.41
N ASP A 505 15.43 85.45 12.60
CA ASP A 505 16.18 86.32 11.71
C ASP A 505 15.30 87.12 10.74
N ALA A 506 14.26 86.48 10.18
CA ALA A 506 13.33 87.15 9.27
C ALA A 506 12.48 88.26 9.98
N MET A 507 12.21 88.10 11.27
CA MET A 507 11.38 89.02 12.04
C MET A 507 12.14 90.18 12.67
N GLN A 508 13.47 90.29 12.54
CA GLN A 508 14.25 91.34 13.21
C GLN A 508 13.74 92.77 12.94
N ALA A 509 13.21 93.01 11.73
CA ALA A 509 12.70 94.33 11.34
C ALA A 509 11.13 94.35 11.34
N ALA A 510 10.45 93.34 11.79
CA ALA A 510 9.01 93.27 11.78
C ALA A 510 8.36 93.98 12.98
N PRO A 511 7.25 94.69 12.84
CA PRO A 511 6.58 95.38 13.94
C PRO A 511 5.94 94.44 15.00
N ASP A 512 5.39 93.30 14.56
CA ASP A 512 4.90 92.25 15.42
C ASP A 512 5.69 90.95 15.14
N ARG A 513 6.18 90.30 16.21
CA ARG A 513 7.13 89.17 16.09
C ARG A 513 6.60 87.96 16.78
N VAL A 514 5.81 87.18 16.02
CA VAL A 514 5.21 85.93 16.51
C VAL A 514 5.75 84.74 15.73
N LEU A 515 6.40 83.85 16.47
CA LEU A 515 6.81 82.52 15.95
C LEU A 515 5.82 81.49 16.39
N SER A 516 5.04 80.94 15.43
CA SER A 516 4.09 79.88 15.66
C SER A 516 4.68 78.52 15.28
N VAL A 517 4.64 77.59 16.22
CA VAL A 517 5.09 76.22 15.98
C VAL A 517 3.92 75.29 16.28
N THR A 518 3.33 74.71 15.23
CA THR A 518 2.19 73.81 15.35
C THR A 518 2.53 72.40 14.85
N ALA A 519 2.05 71.38 15.56
CA ALA A 519 2.24 69.99 15.11
C ALA A 519 0.92 69.23 15.25
N ARG A 520 0.53 68.51 14.18
CA ARG A 520 -0.68 67.69 14.11
C ARG A 520 -0.39 66.39 13.42
N VAL A 521 -1.19 65.35 13.72
CA VAL A 521 -1.11 64.07 13.05
C VAL A 521 -2.33 63.82 12.16
N GLU A 522 -2.10 63.42 10.92
CA GLU A 522 -3.16 63.08 9.98
C GLU A 522 -2.69 61.95 9.07
N GLY A 523 -3.51 60.92 8.92
CA GLY A 523 -3.18 59.77 8.04
C GLY A 523 -1.88 59.01 8.39
N GLY A 524 -1.50 58.93 9.68
CA GLY A 524 -0.27 58.28 10.14
C GLY A 524 1.02 59.09 9.91
N ARG A 525 0.88 60.34 9.51
CA ARG A 525 2.00 61.29 9.36
C ARG A 525 1.83 62.48 10.28
N ALA A 526 2.93 62.95 10.86
CA ALA A 526 2.98 64.15 11.63
C ALA A 526 3.37 65.33 10.76
N THR A 527 2.60 66.38 10.76
CA THR A 527 2.85 67.64 10.07
C THR A 527 3.25 68.67 11.12
N LEU A 528 4.50 69.09 11.11
CA LEU A 528 5.07 70.15 11.95
C LEU A 528 5.22 71.42 11.10
N THR A 529 4.59 72.49 11.52
CA THR A 529 4.64 73.79 10.84
C THR A 529 5.33 74.81 11.74
N VAL A 530 6.36 75.45 11.19
CA VAL A 530 7.06 76.58 11.80
C VAL A 530 6.74 77.83 10.96
N ALA A 531 6.01 78.74 11.52
CA ALA A 531 5.54 79.97 10.82
C ALA A 531 5.99 81.25 11.54
N ASP A 532 6.29 82.26 10.78
CA ASP A 532 6.72 83.60 11.29
C ASP A 532 5.80 84.71 10.76
N THR A 533 5.94 85.92 11.40
CA THR A 533 5.24 87.15 10.98
C THR A 533 6.19 88.12 10.30
N GLY A 534 7.30 87.66 9.74
CA GLY A 534 8.31 88.45 9.02
C GLY A 534 7.81 88.89 7.62
N PRO A 535 8.71 89.39 6.78
CA PRO A 535 8.40 89.92 5.44
C PRO A 535 8.07 88.81 4.42
N GLY A 536 8.17 87.48 4.81
CA GLY A 536 8.01 86.37 3.92
C GLY A 536 9.24 86.08 3.04
N ILE A 537 9.11 85.12 2.15
CA ILE A 537 10.20 84.71 1.21
C ILE A 537 9.93 85.36 -0.12
N ARG A 538 10.96 86.01 -0.69
CA ARG A 538 10.90 86.67 -2.01
C ARG A 538 10.49 85.63 -3.08
N ALA A 539 9.68 86.08 -4.03
CA ALA A 539 9.12 85.24 -5.10
C ALA A 539 10.19 84.61 -6.04
N ASP A 540 11.32 85.29 -6.22
CA ASP A 540 12.46 84.81 -7.04
C ASP A 540 13.27 83.72 -6.32
N ILE A 541 13.24 83.68 -4.97
CA ILE A 541 14.01 82.75 -4.13
C ILE A 541 13.21 81.54 -3.79
N LEU A 542 11.89 81.64 -3.61
CA LEU A 542 11.03 80.59 -3.12
C LEU A 542 11.18 79.29 -3.91
N PRO A 543 11.21 79.26 -5.28
CA PRO A 543 11.38 78.03 -6.06
C PRO A 543 12.75 77.36 -5.88
N ARG A 544 13.77 78.17 -5.51
CA ARG A 544 15.16 77.74 -5.37
C ARG A 544 15.62 77.63 -3.93
N LEU A 545 14.73 77.80 -2.96
CA LEU A 545 15.04 77.89 -1.54
C LEU A 545 15.83 76.71 -0.96
N PHE A 546 15.62 75.52 -1.53
CA PHE A 546 16.33 74.30 -1.14
C PHE A 546 17.54 73.96 -2.02
N GLU A 547 17.98 74.90 -2.92
CA GLU A 547 19.24 74.79 -3.64
C GLU A 547 20.38 75.26 -2.78
N PRO A 548 21.58 74.66 -2.88
CA PRO A 548 22.73 75.08 -2.15
C PRO A 548 23.11 76.54 -2.50
N PHE A 549 23.56 77.30 -1.48
CA PHE A 549 24.03 78.69 -1.61
C PHE A 549 22.94 79.71 -1.99
N VAL A 550 21.73 79.41 -2.01
CA VAL A 550 20.61 80.36 -2.17
C VAL A 550 20.26 80.96 -0.82
N SER A 551 20.36 82.29 -0.67
CA SER A 551 20.07 83.05 0.56
C SER A 551 19.55 84.44 0.23
N SER A 552 18.54 84.92 0.98
CA SER A 552 18.08 86.33 0.94
C SER A 552 18.82 87.24 1.85
N LYS A 553 19.74 86.76 2.68
CA LYS A 553 20.54 87.53 3.65
C LYS A 553 21.72 88.18 2.97
N PRO A 554 22.23 89.40 3.50
CA PRO A 554 23.42 90.07 2.97
C PRO A 554 24.61 89.13 2.91
N ALA A 555 25.52 89.36 1.93
CA ALA A 555 26.71 88.55 1.74
C ALA A 555 27.51 88.46 3.05
N GLY A 556 27.78 87.24 3.51
CA GLY A 556 28.49 86.94 4.74
C GLY A 556 27.60 86.61 5.96
N SER A 557 26.28 86.79 5.95
CA SER A 557 25.39 86.49 7.09
C SER A 557 24.75 85.12 7.06
N GLY A 558 24.88 84.35 5.95
CA GLY A 558 24.35 82.93 5.85
C GLY A 558 24.79 82.22 4.58
N LEU A 559 25.24 80.97 4.70
CA LEU A 559 25.72 80.11 3.58
C LEU A 559 24.67 79.60 2.63
N GLY A 560 23.39 79.80 2.93
CA GLY A 560 22.33 79.16 2.15
C GLY A 560 22.26 77.58 2.19
N LEU A 561 23.02 77.01 3.16
CA LEU A 561 23.10 75.53 3.30
C LEU A 561 22.14 75.00 4.36
N GLY A 562 21.66 75.83 5.30
CA GLY A 562 20.81 75.36 6.41
C GLY A 562 19.56 74.65 5.99
N LEU A 563 18.79 75.22 5.06
CA LEU A 563 17.54 74.62 4.55
C LEU A 563 17.77 73.38 3.68
N VAL A 564 18.88 73.38 2.93
CA VAL A 564 19.30 72.21 2.14
C VAL A 564 19.61 71.02 3.05
N ILE A 565 20.37 71.25 4.09
CA ILE A 565 20.72 70.23 5.10
C ILE A 565 19.48 69.77 5.84
N SER A 566 18.59 70.68 6.27
CA SER A 566 17.34 70.34 6.93
C SER A 566 16.43 69.47 6.01
N ALA A 567 16.33 69.81 4.75
CA ALA A 567 15.55 69.02 3.79
C ALA A 567 16.14 67.61 3.57
N GLN A 568 17.47 67.46 3.53
CA GLN A 568 18.15 66.18 3.42
C GLN A 568 17.97 65.31 4.69
N LEU A 569 18.10 65.94 5.88
CA LEU A 569 17.90 65.25 7.16
C LEU A 569 16.46 64.73 7.31
N VAL A 570 15.49 65.55 6.92
CA VAL A 570 14.07 65.14 6.91
C VAL A 570 13.81 64.02 5.91
N ARG A 571 14.42 64.06 4.72
CA ARG A 571 14.29 62.97 3.72
C ARG A 571 14.92 61.67 4.19
N ALA A 572 15.97 61.69 5.01
CA ALA A 572 16.59 60.49 5.54
C ALA A 572 15.65 59.68 6.44
N PHE A 573 14.56 60.27 6.92
CA PHE A 573 13.50 59.66 7.72
C PHE A 573 12.16 59.61 6.97
N ASP A 574 12.19 59.44 5.64
CA ASP A 574 10.98 59.37 4.78
C ASP A 574 10.06 60.61 4.91
N GLY A 575 10.63 61.73 5.24
CA GLY A 575 9.93 63.00 5.39
C GLY A 575 10.07 63.95 4.21
N THR A 576 9.29 65.03 4.24
CA THR A 576 9.38 66.18 3.29
C THR A 576 9.43 67.49 4.02
N LEU A 577 10.21 68.46 3.52
CA LEU A 577 10.24 69.85 3.99
C LEU A 577 9.78 70.75 2.84
N GLN A 578 8.78 71.59 3.10
CA GLN A 578 8.21 72.54 2.13
C GLN A 578 8.22 73.97 2.77
N ALA A 579 8.21 74.99 1.92
CA ALA A 579 8.11 76.37 2.36
C ALA A 579 7.07 77.10 1.50
N SER A 580 6.32 78.00 2.13
CA SER A 580 5.35 78.86 1.47
C SER A 580 5.26 80.22 2.19
N ASN A 581 4.78 81.27 1.53
CA ASN A 581 4.38 82.48 2.17
C ASN A 581 2.97 82.36 2.74
N ARG A 582 2.71 83.06 3.87
CA ARG A 582 1.41 83.16 4.50
C ARG A 582 0.61 84.28 3.88
N ASP A 583 -0.72 84.09 3.76
CA ASP A 583 -1.60 85.16 3.22
C ASP A 583 -1.64 86.42 4.11
N GLU A 584 -1.45 86.25 5.40
CA GLU A 584 -1.39 87.30 6.42
C GLU A 584 -0.02 87.95 6.56
N GLY A 585 0.96 87.58 5.74
CA GLY A 585 2.37 87.95 5.83
C GLY A 585 3.20 86.98 6.66
N GLY A 586 4.53 86.91 6.33
CA GLY A 586 5.45 85.95 6.92
C GLY A 586 5.64 84.65 6.08
N ALA A 587 6.55 83.82 6.54
CA ALA A 587 6.84 82.54 5.92
C ALA A 587 6.31 81.34 6.77
N SER A 588 6.06 80.22 6.12
CA SER A 588 5.65 78.95 6.74
C SER A 588 6.54 77.83 6.20
N PHE A 589 7.17 77.06 7.09
CA PHE A 589 7.92 75.87 6.79
C PHE A 589 7.19 74.63 7.32
N VAL A 590 6.85 73.72 6.46
CA VAL A 590 6.10 72.52 6.78
C VAL A 590 6.99 71.30 6.66
N VAL A 591 7.20 70.61 7.77
CA VAL A 591 7.91 69.32 7.86
C VAL A 591 6.88 68.22 8.03
N ASN A 592 6.93 67.23 7.15
CA ASN A 592 6.04 66.06 7.19
C ASN A 592 6.88 64.80 7.41
N LEU A 593 6.63 64.06 8.50
CA LEU A 593 7.38 62.87 8.92
C LEU A 593 6.43 61.73 9.26
N PRO A 594 6.85 60.45 9.17
CA PRO A 594 6.09 59.33 9.70
C PRO A 594 5.85 59.53 11.21
N ALA A 595 4.60 59.45 11.63
CA ALA A 595 4.25 59.47 13.06
C ALA A 595 4.69 58.15 13.70
N ALA A 596 5.24 58.22 14.91
CA ALA A 596 5.49 57.02 15.69
C ALA A 596 4.15 56.40 16.12
N PRO A 597 4.01 55.08 16.18
CA PRO A 597 2.79 54.45 16.66
C PRO A 597 2.52 54.93 18.09
N LEU A 598 1.32 55.49 18.30
CA LEU A 598 0.83 55.86 19.63
C LEU A 598 0.85 54.61 20.51
N LYS A 599 1.50 54.66 21.67
CA LYS A 599 1.39 53.60 22.67
C LYS A 599 -0.08 53.58 23.16
N VAL A 600 -0.86 52.64 22.66
CA VAL A 600 -2.13 52.32 23.28
C VAL A 600 -1.81 51.73 24.66
N PRO A 601 -2.35 52.28 25.77
CA PRO A 601 -2.18 51.68 27.07
C PRO A 601 -2.82 50.27 27.02
N PRO A 602 -2.22 49.28 27.68
CA PRO A 602 -2.86 47.95 27.75
C PRO A 602 -4.21 48.11 28.43
N GLU A 603 -5.28 47.73 27.74
CA GLU A 603 -6.57 47.51 28.35
C GLU A 603 -6.40 46.51 29.48
N HIS A 604 -6.63 46.95 30.71
CA HIS A 604 -6.75 46.05 31.84
C HIS A 604 -8.06 45.26 31.67
N GLY A 605 -7.95 44.00 31.23
CA GLY A 605 -8.97 43.00 31.31
C GLY A 605 -8.67 42.02 32.45
#